data_d403b994a2ca0c91eaefa8414fe8e6be
#
_entry.id   d403b994a2ca0c91eaefa8414fe8e6be
#
_cell.length_a   1.000
_cell.length_b   1.000
_cell.length_c   1.000
_cell.angle_alpha   90.00
_cell.angle_beta   90.00
_cell.angle_gamma   90.00
#
_symmetry.space_group_name_H-M   'P 1'
#
loop_
_entity.id
_entity.type
_entity.pdbx_description
1 polymer ?
#
loop_
_entity_poly.entity_id
_entity_poly.type
_entity_poly.pdbx_seq_one_letter_code
_entity_poly.pdbx_strand_id
1 'polypeptide(L)'
;NEENLGFVGGNNVGYEYAKKNKADYIYLLNQDTVVTNGFLRPLYDFAKENKFGSLQSKLGLWPDKEKINTIGNVIHYLGFGYGKDSNQIDKNKQKISKINYASGAGAFISMEALEDLGYLFDETMFMYLEDLDLGWSMNMLGYDNYLIPSSVIYHKYEFNRSMRQFSWFERNRLWIMLKNYKLGTLILIFPAWFIMELGQLGFALINKRFWQKIKSYAFLFSAKQIKLLTEKRKYIQNKRKRSDRQVVNKFSGLILFQPLNMILLKIANVFFFAYWQIIRLFIFW
;
A
#
# COMPACT_ATOMS: atom_id res chain seq x y z
N ASN A 1 25.01 0.01 3.98
CA ASN A 1 24.96 0.89 2.81
C ASN A 1 25.75 2.17 3.11
N GLU A 2 26.58 2.60 2.21
CA GLU A 2 27.39 3.83 2.35
C GLU A 2 26.53 5.10 2.20
N GLU A 3 25.42 4.98 1.48
CA GLU A 3 24.47 6.06 1.22
C GLU A 3 23.07 5.74 1.78
N ASN A 4 22.27 6.78 1.97
CA ASN A 4 20.86 6.64 2.33
C ASN A 4 20.02 6.27 1.08
N LEU A 5 19.71 5.00 0.94
CA LEU A 5 18.92 4.45 -0.17
C LEU A 5 17.40 4.60 0.04
N GLY A 6 16.96 5.20 1.15
CA GLY A 6 15.57 5.22 1.56
C GLY A 6 15.07 3.85 2.03
N PHE A 7 13.79 3.76 2.31
CA PHE A 7 13.15 2.50 2.71
C PHE A 7 13.18 1.47 1.57
N VAL A 8 12.87 1.90 0.36
CA VAL A 8 12.82 1.04 -0.82
C VAL A 8 14.18 0.43 -1.14
N GLY A 9 15.20 1.26 -1.34
CA GLY A 9 16.52 0.77 -1.71
C GLY A 9 17.17 -0.09 -0.63
N GLY A 10 17.01 0.29 0.66
CA GLY A 10 17.52 -0.51 1.77
C GLY A 10 16.92 -1.91 1.83
N ASN A 11 15.60 -2.05 1.65
CA ASN A 11 14.93 -3.35 1.62
C ASN A 11 15.23 -4.13 0.34
N ASN A 12 15.42 -3.49 -0.80
CA ASN A 12 15.82 -4.17 -2.04
C ASN A 12 17.20 -4.79 -1.93
N VAL A 13 18.15 -4.15 -1.22
CA VAL A 13 19.46 -4.78 -0.90
C VAL A 13 19.26 -6.06 -0.08
N GLY A 14 18.39 -6.02 0.94
CA GLY A 14 18.04 -7.20 1.74
C GLY A 14 17.38 -8.31 0.91
N TYR A 15 16.51 -7.95 -0.01
CA TYR A 15 15.89 -8.90 -0.95
C TYR A 15 16.91 -9.59 -1.84
N GLU A 16 17.85 -8.86 -2.44
CA GLU A 16 18.90 -9.46 -3.28
C GLU A 16 19.80 -10.41 -2.47
N TYR A 17 20.09 -10.06 -1.21
CA TYR A 17 20.80 -10.95 -0.31
C TYR A 17 20.01 -12.24 -0.03
N ALA A 18 18.73 -12.15 0.30
CA ALA A 18 17.86 -13.29 0.54
C ALA A 18 17.74 -14.20 -0.70
N LYS A 19 17.58 -13.59 -1.88
CA LYS A 19 17.53 -14.29 -3.18
C LYS A 19 18.80 -15.06 -3.46
N LYS A 20 19.97 -14.45 -3.24
CA LYS A 20 21.28 -15.10 -3.40
C LYS A 20 21.43 -16.32 -2.46
N ASN A 21 20.85 -16.26 -1.27
CA ASN A 21 20.88 -17.33 -0.29
C ASN A 21 19.69 -18.31 -0.42
N LYS A 22 18.89 -18.22 -1.48
CA LYS A 22 17.76 -19.11 -1.77
C LYS A 22 16.76 -19.22 -0.62
N ALA A 23 16.45 -18.08 0.02
CA ALA A 23 15.44 -18.03 1.05
C ALA A 23 14.05 -18.32 0.45
N ASP A 24 13.20 -19.05 1.16
CA ASP A 24 11.82 -19.31 0.74
C ASP A 24 10.91 -18.10 1.06
N TYR A 25 11.24 -17.37 2.11
CA TYR A 25 10.48 -16.23 2.62
C TYR A 25 11.40 -15.13 3.12
N ILE A 26 10.90 -13.89 3.08
CA ILE A 26 11.51 -12.74 3.76
C ILE A 26 10.51 -12.11 4.74
N TYR A 27 10.99 -11.58 5.84
CA TYR A 27 10.19 -10.81 6.78
C TYR A 27 10.72 -9.39 6.87
N LEU A 28 9.91 -8.43 6.42
CA LEU A 28 10.18 -7.01 6.61
C LEU A 28 9.76 -6.62 8.02
N LEU A 29 10.67 -6.05 8.78
CA LEU A 29 10.45 -5.60 10.14
C LEU A 29 11.07 -4.22 10.34
N ASN A 30 10.24 -3.24 10.65
CA ASN A 30 10.73 -1.90 10.95
C ASN A 30 11.50 -1.88 12.27
N GLN A 31 12.52 -1.05 12.34
CA GLN A 31 13.38 -0.86 13.53
C GLN A 31 12.64 -0.25 14.74
N ASP A 32 11.47 0.34 14.51
CA ASP A 32 10.59 0.94 15.52
C ASP A 32 9.43 0.00 15.91
N THR A 33 9.64 -1.31 15.78
CA THR A 33 8.69 -2.35 16.21
C THR A 33 9.17 -3.10 17.46
N VAL A 34 8.22 -3.68 18.17
CA VAL A 34 8.44 -4.59 19.30
C VAL A 34 7.72 -5.90 19.01
N VAL A 35 8.46 -6.98 18.92
CA VAL A 35 7.89 -8.30 18.61
C VAL A 35 7.43 -9.03 19.86
N THR A 36 6.41 -9.89 19.72
CA THR A 36 6.02 -10.84 20.77
C THR A 36 6.75 -12.17 20.60
N ASN A 37 6.83 -12.95 21.67
CA ASN A 37 7.44 -14.28 21.60
C ASN A 37 6.69 -15.18 20.60
N GLY A 38 7.41 -15.85 19.73
CA GLY A 38 6.87 -16.81 18.76
C GLY A 38 6.05 -16.20 17.61
N PHE A 39 6.09 -14.87 17.40
CA PHE A 39 5.28 -14.19 16.39
C PHE A 39 5.45 -14.71 14.95
N LEU A 40 6.61 -15.24 14.59
CA LEU A 40 6.87 -15.80 13.25
C LEU A 40 6.17 -17.15 13.02
N ARG A 41 5.93 -17.94 14.07
CA ARG A 41 5.41 -19.30 13.93
C ARG A 41 4.07 -19.36 13.20
N PRO A 42 3.05 -18.57 13.55
CA PRO A 42 1.77 -18.58 12.81
C PRO A 42 1.86 -18.20 11.34
N LEU A 43 2.80 -17.32 11.00
CA LEU A 43 3.06 -16.93 9.60
C LEU A 43 3.65 -18.09 8.81
N TYR A 44 4.67 -18.74 9.38
CA TYR A 44 5.31 -19.88 8.77
C TYR A 44 4.38 -21.08 8.61
N ASP A 45 3.57 -21.39 9.63
CA ASP A 45 2.60 -22.50 9.55
C ASP A 45 1.55 -22.24 8.46
N PHE A 46 1.03 -21.02 8.32
CA PHE A 46 0.13 -20.65 7.23
C PHE A 46 0.82 -20.77 5.85
N ALA A 47 2.07 -20.33 5.76
CA ALA A 47 2.83 -20.31 4.52
C ALA A 47 3.09 -21.72 3.95
N LYS A 48 3.24 -22.71 4.80
CA LYS A 48 3.48 -24.11 4.37
C LYS A 48 2.26 -24.74 3.67
N GLU A 49 1.06 -24.26 3.97
CA GLU A 49 -0.18 -24.86 3.51
C GLU A 49 -0.89 -24.02 2.44
N ASN A 50 -0.47 -22.77 2.25
CA ASN A 50 -1.19 -21.82 1.42
C ASN A 50 -0.27 -21.08 0.45
N LYS A 51 -0.78 -20.86 -0.77
CA LYS A 51 -0.17 -19.93 -1.73
C LYS A 51 -0.59 -18.50 -1.41
N PHE A 52 0.39 -17.59 -1.28
CA PHE A 52 0.14 -16.19 -0.89
C PHE A 52 1.19 -15.25 -1.50
N GLY A 53 0.89 -13.95 -1.51
CA GLY A 53 1.86 -12.90 -1.85
C GLY A 53 2.56 -12.37 -0.61
N SER A 54 1.77 -11.83 0.33
CA SER A 54 2.27 -11.35 1.61
C SER A 54 1.32 -11.68 2.77
N LEU A 55 1.89 -11.91 3.95
CA LEU A 55 1.16 -12.09 5.20
C LEU A 55 1.49 -10.92 6.12
N GLN A 56 0.50 -10.35 6.76
CA GLN A 56 0.68 -9.29 7.74
C GLN A 56 0.47 -9.83 9.15
N SER A 57 1.42 -9.57 10.04
CA SER A 57 1.18 -9.67 11.48
C SER A 57 0.13 -8.65 11.93
N LYS A 58 -0.66 -8.95 12.96
CA LYS A 58 -1.46 -7.92 13.62
C LYS A 58 -0.51 -6.88 14.24
N LEU A 59 -0.63 -5.63 13.83
CA LEU A 59 0.15 -4.53 14.38
C LEU A 59 -0.68 -3.80 15.44
N GLY A 60 -0.25 -3.89 16.71
CA GLY A 60 -0.73 -3.02 17.78
C GLY A 60 0.09 -1.74 17.86
N LEU A 61 -0.39 -0.75 18.58
CA LEU A 61 0.36 0.47 18.89
C LEU A 61 1.30 0.24 20.08
N TRP A 62 2.44 0.91 20.08
CA TRP A 62 3.33 0.98 21.22
C TRP A 62 3.46 2.43 21.72
N PRO A 63 3.37 2.71 23.02
CA PRO A 63 3.22 1.78 24.15
C PRO A 63 1.78 1.35 24.47
N ASP A 64 0.77 1.92 23.79
CA ASP A 64 -0.66 1.68 24.01
C ASP A 64 -1.10 0.36 23.34
N LYS A 65 -0.75 -0.76 23.98
CA LYS A 65 -0.94 -2.10 23.44
C LYS A 65 -2.42 -2.51 23.27
N GLU A 66 -3.35 -1.76 23.84
CA GLU A 66 -4.79 -1.99 23.71
C GLU A 66 -5.35 -1.46 22.38
N LYS A 67 -4.56 -0.65 21.67
CA LYS A 67 -4.96 -0.07 20.40
C LYS A 67 -4.30 -0.72 19.20
N ILE A 68 -5.07 -0.78 18.14
CA ILE A 68 -4.65 -1.28 16.84
C ILE A 68 -3.84 -0.19 16.10
N ASN A 69 -2.68 -0.56 15.57
CA ASN A 69 -2.04 0.22 14.51
C ASN A 69 -2.66 -0.15 13.16
N THR A 70 -2.67 -1.45 12.79
CA THR A 70 -3.41 -1.95 11.64
C THR A 70 -3.67 -3.46 11.71
N ILE A 71 -4.85 -3.86 11.26
CA ILE A 71 -5.26 -5.26 11.06
C ILE A 71 -5.47 -5.56 9.57
N GLY A 72 -4.49 -5.21 8.78
CA GLY A 72 -4.51 -5.22 7.33
C GLY A 72 -4.76 -3.83 6.76
N ASN A 73 -4.18 -3.57 5.60
CA ASN A 73 -4.30 -2.27 4.98
C ASN A 73 -5.29 -2.29 3.82
N VAL A 74 -5.93 -1.15 3.62
CA VAL A 74 -6.98 -0.94 2.63
C VAL A 74 -6.48 0.02 1.56
N ILE A 75 -6.80 -0.29 0.30
CA ILE A 75 -6.57 0.59 -0.85
C ILE A 75 -7.88 1.27 -1.20
N HIS A 76 -7.88 2.59 -1.20
CA HIS A 76 -8.94 3.39 -1.79
C HIS A 76 -8.75 3.46 -3.31
N TYR A 77 -9.85 3.44 -4.08
CA TYR A 77 -9.77 3.39 -5.55
C TYR A 77 -9.02 4.59 -6.21
N LEU A 78 -8.82 5.68 -5.48
CA LEU A 78 -7.96 6.80 -5.90
C LEU A 78 -6.50 6.68 -5.39
N GLY A 79 -6.05 5.46 -5.09
CA GLY A 79 -4.66 5.15 -4.76
C GLY A 79 -4.20 5.49 -3.34
N PHE A 80 -5.11 5.93 -2.44
CA PHE A 80 -4.77 6.12 -1.03
C PHE A 80 -4.71 4.79 -0.30
N GLY A 81 -3.74 4.65 0.60
CA GLY A 81 -3.62 3.53 1.52
C GLY A 81 -3.87 3.95 2.95
N TYR A 82 -4.54 3.10 3.75
CA TYR A 82 -4.72 3.33 5.18
C TYR A 82 -4.83 2.02 5.96
N GLY A 83 -4.42 2.06 7.23
CA GLY A 83 -4.54 0.93 8.15
C GLY A 83 -5.98 0.75 8.61
N LYS A 84 -6.50 -0.49 8.48
CA LYS A 84 -7.84 -0.83 8.97
C LYS A 84 -7.85 -0.80 10.50
N ASP A 85 -8.92 -0.24 11.06
CA ASP A 85 -9.18 -0.08 12.50
C ASP A 85 -8.08 0.66 13.26
N SER A 86 -7.28 1.49 12.57
CA SER A 86 -6.22 2.27 13.20
C SER A 86 -6.77 3.11 14.36
N ASN A 87 -6.05 3.07 15.48
CA ASN A 87 -6.37 3.75 16.76
C ASN A 87 -7.68 3.29 17.44
N GLN A 88 -8.28 2.17 16.98
CA GLN A 88 -9.41 1.53 17.67
C GLN A 88 -8.91 0.56 18.76
N ILE A 89 -9.74 0.33 19.79
CA ILE A 89 -9.46 -0.68 20.82
C ILE A 89 -9.46 -2.07 20.18
N ASP A 90 -8.42 -2.85 20.46
CA ASP A 90 -8.31 -4.22 20.00
C ASP A 90 -9.24 -5.15 20.80
N LYS A 91 -10.30 -5.62 20.15
CA LYS A 91 -11.25 -6.56 20.72
C LYS A 91 -10.82 -8.03 20.58
N ASN A 92 -9.64 -8.28 20.01
CA ASN A 92 -9.08 -9.62 19.73
C ASN A 92 -10.05 -10.58 19.01
N LYS A 93 -10.90 -10.05 18.12
CA LYS A 93 -11.92 -10.80 17.35
C LYS A 93 -11.51 -11.07 15.90
N GLN A 94 -10.31 -10.67 15.51
CA GLN A 94 -9.83 -10.81 14.15
C GLN A 94 -9.63 -12.29 13.81
N LYS A 95 -9.99 -12.63 12.57
CA LYS A 95 -9.72 -13.94 11.96
C LYS A 95 -8.77 -13.77 10.78
N ILE A 96 -8.12 -14.87 10.38
CA ILE A 96 -7.36 -14.89 9.12
C ILE A 96 -8.27 -14.40 8.00
N SER A 97 -7.83 -13.40 7.26
CA SER A 97 -8.64 -12.75 6.24
C SER A 97 -7.78 -12.16 5.14
N LYS A 98 -8.34 -12.06 3.93
CA LYS A 98 -7.68 -11.38 2.81
C LYS A 98 -7.64 -9.87 3.05
N ILE A 99 -6.50 -9.26 2.76
CA ILE A 99 -6.25 -7.83 2.85
C ILE A 99 -5.78 -7.29 1.49
N ASN A 100 -5.77 -5.97 1.30
CA ASN A 100 -5.24 -5.43 0.05
C ASN A 100 -3.72 -5.53 0.00
N TYR A 101 -3.04 -5.16 1.09
CA TYR A 101 -1.58 -5.24 1.20
C TYR A 101 -1.14 -5.35 2.66
N ALA A 102 0.01 -5.94 2.88
CA ALA A 102 0.65 -5.99 4.18
C ALA A 102 1.49 -4.73 4.41
N SER A 103 1.47 -4.19 5.63
CA SER A 103 2.32 -3.05 6.01
C SER A 103 3.79 -3.45 6.01
N GLY A 104 4.64 -2.65 5.40
CA GLY A 104 6.10 -2.82 5.43
C GLY A 104 6.70 -2.84 6.84
N ALA A 105 5.95 -2.42 7.87
CA ALA A 105 6.38 -2.50 9.26
C ALA A 105 6.40 -3.94 9.82
N GLY A 106 5.66 -4.89 9.18
CA GLY A 106 5.59 -6.28 9.63
C GLY A 106 4.98 -7.18 8.57
N ALA A 107 5.70 -7.43 7.47
CA ALA A 107 5.25 -8.20 6.32
C ALA A 107 6.11 -9.44 6.08
N PHE A 108 5.49 -10.62 6.05
CA PHE A 108 6.09 -11.89 5.65
C PHE A 108 5.74 -12.16 4.19
N ILE A 109 6.73 -12.29 3.33
CA ILE A 109 6.57 -12.25 1.87
C ILE A 109 7.11 -13.52 1.26
N SER A 110 6.37 -14.10 0.30
CA SER A 110 6.75 -15.26 -0.47
C SER A 110 7.82 -14.91 -1.50
N MET A 111 8.93 -15.60 -1.48
CA MET A 111 9.97 -15.45 -2.52
C MET A 111 9.48 -15.96 -3.88
N GLU A 112 8.64 -17.00 -3.94
CA GLU A 112 7.97 -17.45 -5.17
C GLU A 112 7.17 -16.30 -5.81
N ALA A 113 6.40 -15.58 -5.02
CA ALA A 113 5.61 -14.44 -5.50
C ALA A 113 6.49 -13.27 -5.97
N LEU A 114 7.64 -13.04 -5.30
CA LEU A 114 8.62 -12.04 -5.71
C LEU A 114 9.38 -12.43 -6.98
N GLU A 115 9.68 -13.69 -7.17
CA GLU A 115 10.29 -14.19 -8.42
C GLU A 115 9.32 -14.03 -9.60
N ASP A 116 8.05 -14.36 -9.41
CA ASP A 116 7.00 -14.11 -10.40
C ASP A 116 6.86 -12.60 -10.71
N LEU A 117 6.95 -11.74 -9.70
CA LEU A 117 6.88 -10.28 -9.86
C LEU A 117 8.18 -9.72 -10.47
N GLY A 118 9.35 -10.23 -10.05
CA GLY A 118 10.68 -9.86 -10.54
C GLY A 118 11.40 -8.79 -9.70
N TYR A 119 10.78 -8.26 -8.63
CA TYR A 119 11.37 -7.28 -7.71
C TYR A 119 10.61 -7.27 -6.38
N LEU A 120 11.21 -6.72 -5.32
CA LEU A 120 10.51 -6.47 -4.06
C LEU A 120 9.76 -5.12 -4.13
N PHE A 121 10.48 -4.03 -4.30
CA PHE A 121 9.91 -2.69 -4.37
C PHE A 121 10.36 -1.95 -5.64
N ASP A 122 9.47 -1.12 -6.18
CA ASP A 122 9.75 -0.28 -7.33
C ASP A 122 10.79 0.79 -6.97
N GLU A 123 11.98 0.72 -7.56
CA GLU A 123 13.13 1.59 -7.29
C GLU A 123 12.86 3.08 -7.54
N THR A 124 11.82 3.42 -8.30
CA THR A 124 11.41 4.82 -8.47
C THR A 124 10.84 5.44 -7.20
N MET A 125 10.42 4.62 -6.26
CA MET A 125 9.95 5.04 -4.95
C MET A 125 11.13 5.07 -3.99
N PHE A 126 11.27 6.15 -3.24
CA PHE A 126 12.26 6.25 -2.17
C PHE A 126 11.71 5.74 -0.85
N MET A 127 10.47 6.11 -0.54
CA MET A 127 9.70 5.69 0.62
C MET A 127 8.21 6.00 0.43
N TYR A 128 7.37 5.32 1.19
CA TYR A 128 5.90 5.38 1.26
C TYR A 128 5.17 4.82 0.04
N LEU A 129 4.14 4.04 0.31
CA LEU A 129 3.27 3.34 -0.62
C LEU A 129 3.95 2.23 -1.45
N GLU A 130 5.23 1.92 -1.19
CA GLU A 130 5.90 0.77 -1.79
C GLU A 130 5.25 -0.55 -1.38
N ASP A 131 4.77 -0.65 -0.15
CA ASP A 131 4.02 -1.79 0.38
C ASP A 131 2.62 -1.92 -0.25
N LEU A 132 1.95 -0.79 -0.48
CA LEU A 132 0.70 -0.74 -1.23
C LEU A 132 0.90 -1.21 -2.67
N ASP A 133 1.94 -0.70 -3.34
CA ASP A 133 2.28 -1.09 -4.71
C ASP A 133 2.60 -2.58 -4.82
N LEU A 134 3.38 -3.10 -3.88
CA LEU A 134 3.71 -4.52 -3.80
C LEU A 134 2.45 -5.38 -3.66
N GLY A 135 1.60 -5.08 -2.67
CA GLY A 135 0.39 -5.84 -2.43
C GLY A 135 -0.60 -5.79 -3.59
N TRP A 136 -0.70 -4.63 -4.25
CA TRP A 136 -1.52 -4.49 -5.46
C TRP A 136 -0.95 -5.30 -6.63
N SER A 137 0.35 -5.18 -6.88
CA SER A 137 1.05 -5.92 -7.94
C SER A 137 0.94 -7.43 -7.73
N MET A 138 1.16 -7.94 -6.53
CA MET A 138 0.94 -9.35 -6.20
C MET A 138 -0.48 -9.80 -6.46
N ASN A 139 -1.48 -8.99 -6.10
CA ASN A 139 -2.88 -9.30 -6.38
C ASN A 139 -3.16 -9.36 -7.88
N MET A 140 -2.56 -8.49 -8.69
CA MET A 140 -2.65 -8.54 -10.16
C MET A 140 -2.07 -9.84 -10.72
N LEU A 141 -1.00 -10.37 -10.13
CA LEU A 141 -0.36 -11.63 -10.54
C LEU A 141 -1.10 -12.88 -10.05
N GLY A 142 -2.17 -12.73 -9.29
CA GLY A 142 -2.96 -13.87 -8.80
C GLY A 142 -2.68 -14.28 -7.36
N TYR A 143 -1.74 -13.63 -6.67
CA TYR A 143 -1.43 -13.89 -5.26
C TYR A 143 -2.34 -13.07 -4.36
N ASP A 144 -2.86 -13.68 -3.31
CA ASP A 144 -3.62 -12.98 -2.28
C ASP A 144 -2.72 -12.60 -1.11
N ASN A 145 -3.06 -11.49 -0.44
CA ASN A 145 -2.41 -11.04 0.78
C ASN A 145 -3.33 -11.33 1.97
N TYR A 146 -2.78 -11.70 3.14
CA TYR A 146 -3.56 -12.10 4.29
C TYR A 146 -3.11 -11.43 5.59
N LEU A 147 -4.06 -11.18 6.48
CA LEU A 147 -3.82 -10.91 7.89
C LEU A 147 -3.72 -12.24 8.64
N ILE A 148 -2.69 -12.40 9.46
CA ILE A 148 -2.51 -13.52 10.40
C ILE A 148 -2.57 -12.97 11.83
N PRO A 149 -3.75 -12.90 12.46
CA PRO A 149 -3.93 -12.18 13.72
C PRO A 149 -3.27 -12.84 14.93
N SER A 150 -2.92 -14.12 14.85
CA SER A 150 -2.12 -14.83 15.86
C SER A 150 -0.64 -14.46 15.87
N SER A 151 -0.13 -13.85 14.80
CA SER A 151 1.16 -13.19 14.75
C SER A 151 1.00 -11.75 15.22
N VAL A 152 1.57 -11.36 16.34
CA VAL A 152 1.40 -10.04 16.96
C VAL A 152 2.73 -9.32 17.10
N ILE A 153 2.77 -8.10 16.61
CA ILE A 153 3.88 -7.15 16.85
C ILE A 153 3.31 -5.79 17.21
N TYR A 154 4.10 -4.93 17.82
CA TYR A 154 3.73 -3.57 18.19
C TYR A 154 4.61 -2.57 17.46
N HIS A 155 4.02 -1.46 16.99
CA HIS A 155 4.70 -0.45 16.21
C HIS A 155 4.65 0.92 16.91
N LYS A 156 5.79 1.60 16.99
CA LYS A 156 5.93 2.97 17.52
C LYS A 156 5.54 3.98 16.44
N TYR A 157 4.28 3.89 15.98
CA TYR A 157 3.79 4.66 14.84
C TYR A 157 3.51 6.12 15.21
N GLU A 158 4.06 7.04 14.42
CA GLU A 158 3.82 8.49 14.53
C GLU A 158 3.21 9.03 13.22
N PHE A 159 1.92 9.36 13.25
CA PHE A 159 1.23 9.91 12.08
C PHE A 159 1.86 11.18 11.51
N ASN A 160 2.28 12.11 12.39
CA ASN A 160 2.86 13.39 11.97
C ASN A 160 4.17 13.24 11.18
N ARG A 161 4.88 12.13 11.36
CA ARG A 161 6.09 11.82 10.61
C ARG A 161 5.77 11.58 9.13
N SER A 162 4.70 10.86 8.85
CA SER A 162 4.23 10.60 7.47
C SER A 162 3.79 11.88 6.76
N MET A 163 3.13 12.80 7.48
CA MET A 163 2.68 14.07 6.89
C MET A 163 3.83 14.99 6.47
N ARG A 164 5.01 14.89 7.09
CA ARG A 164 6.21 15.66 6.67
C ARG A 164 6.70 15.23 5.28
N GLN A 165 6.37 14.04 4.84
CA GLN A 165 6.81 13.45 3.59
C GLN A 165 5.72 13.47 2.50
N PHE A 166 4.82 14.46 2.55
CA PHE A 166 3.66 14.62 1.66
C PHE A 166 3.98 14.46 0.17
N SER A 167 5.14 14.99 -0.29
CA SER A 167 5.52 14.90 -1.70
C SER A 167 5.78 13.46 -2.17
N TRP A 168 6.34 12.61 -1.31
CA TRP A 168 6.56 11.20 -1.64
C TRP A 168 5.24 10.45 -1.76
N PHE A 169 4.31 10.66 -0.82
CA PHE A 169 2.98 10.08 -0.86
C PHE A 169 2.25 10.42 -2.16
N GLU A 170 2.17 11.72 -2.48
CA GLU A 170 1.42 12.17 -3.65
C GLU A 170 2.04 11.71 -4.96
N ARG A 171 3.36 11.76 -5.07
CA ARG A 171 4.08 11.27 -6.24
C ARG A 171 3.86 9.78 -6.45
N ASN A 172 4.07 8.99 -5.40
CA ASN A 172 3.99 7.54 -5.47
C ASN A 172 2.54 7.07 -5.69
N ARG A 173 1.55 7.73 -5.07
CA ARG A 173 0.13 7.46 -5.29
C ARG A 173 -0.27 7.55 -6.76
N LEU A 174 0.09 8.65 -7.40
CA LEU A 174 -0.21 8.85 -8.82
C LEU A 174 0.56 7.85 -9.71
N TRP A 175 1.82 7.61 -9.39
CA TRP A 175 2.65 6.62 -10.07
C TRP A 175 2.01 5.23 -10.06
N ILE A 176 1.59 4.76 -8.89
CA ILE A 176 0.96 3.45 -8.70
C ILE A 176 -0.32 3.33 -9.50
N MET A 177 -1.19 4.33 -9.45
CA MET A 177 -2.45 4.33 -10.19
C MET A 177 -2.20 4.21 -11.69
N LEU A 178 -1.32 5.06 -12.23
CA LEU A 178 -0.98 5.06 -13.66
C LEU A 178 -0.29 3.76 -14.10
N LYS A 179 0.52 3.16 -13.25
CA LYS A 179 1.18 1.88 -13.51
C LYS A 179 0.21 0.70 -13.50
N ASN A 180 -0.64 0.62 -12.47
CA ASN A 180 -1.37 -0.61 -12.15
C ASN A 180 -2.77 -0.69 -12.77
N TYR A 181 -3.53 0.39 -12.90
CA TYR A 181 -4.84 0.35 -13.56
C TYR A 181 -4.77 0.14 -15.06
N LYS A 182 -5.75 -0.55 -15.64
CA LYS A 182 -6.00 -0.52 -17.09
C LYS A 182 -6.51 0.87 -17.51
N LEU A 183 -6.31 1.23 -18.77
CA LEU A 183 -6.70 2.55 -19.29
C LEU A 183 -8.20 2.83 -19.11
N GLY A 184 -9.05 1.85 -19.39
CA GLY A 184 -10.50 2.00 -19.19
C GLY A 184 -10.86 2.36 -17.76
N THR A 185 -10.21 1.74 -16.76
CA THR A 185 -10.42 2.07 -15.34
C THR A 185 -9.94 3.49 -15.03
N LEU A 186 -8.79 3.91 -15.56
CA LEU A 186 -8.28 5.28 -15.40
C LEU A 186 -9.28 6.32 -15.94
N ILE A 187 -9.88 6.05 -17.12
CA ILE A 187 -10.90 6.94 -17.71
C ILE A 187 -12.13 7.01 -16.80
N LEU A 188 -12.63 5.88 -16.29
CA LEU A 188 -13.79 5.85 -15.41
C LEU A 188 -13.57 6.57 -14.08
N ILE A 189 -12.37 6.47 -13.48
CA ILE A 189 -12.08 7.14 -12.21
C ILE A 189 -11.66 8.60 -12.38
N PHE A 190 -11.37 9.04 -13.60
CA PHE A 190 -10.82 10.38 -13.88
C PHE A 190 -11.68 11.54 -13.30
N PRO A 191 -13.02 11.57 -13.41
CA PRO A 191 -13.82 12.64 -12.82
C PRO A 191 -13.64 12.75 -11.30
N ALA A 192 -13.69 11.64 -10.59
CA ALA A 192 -13.47 11.62 -9.14
C ALA A 192 -12.02 11.96 -8.78
N TRP A 193 -11.07 11.44 -9.55
CA TRP A 193 -9.66 11.78 -9.40
C TRP A 193 -9.43 13.28 -9.56
N PHE A 194 -9.98 13.91 -10.59
CA PHE A 194 -9.84 15.35 -10.83
C PHE A 194 -10.39 16.20 -9.67
N ILE A 195 -11.59 15.86 -9.14
CA ILE A 195 -12.16 16.52 -7.97
C ILE A 195 -11.27 16.33 -6.74
N MET A 196 -10.75 15.12 -6.52
CA MET A 196 -9.82 14.84 -5.43
C MET A 196 -8.54 15.68 -5.55
N GLU A 197 -7.99 15.82 -6.75
CA GLU A 197 -6.77 16.62 -6.98
C GLU A 197 -7.01 18.11 -6.68
N LEU A 198 -8.18 18.67 -7.04
CA LEU A 198 -8.54 20.03 -6.65
C LEU A 198 -8.61 20.19 -5.13
N GLY A 199 -9.24 19.23 -4.44
CA GLY A 199 -9.29 19.21 -2.97
C GLY A 199 -7.89 19.11 -2.35
N GLN A 200 -7.02 18.29 -2.92
CA GLN A 200 -5.63 18.13 -2.47
C GLN A 200 -4.78 19.40 -2.73
N LEU A 201 -5.00 20.10 -3.82
CA LEU A 201 -4.35 21.40 -4.07
C LEU A 201 -4.79 22.43 -3.03
N GLY A 202 -6.10 22.52 -2.73
CA GLY A 202 -6.62 23.37 -1.66
C GLY A 202 -6.01 23.02 -0.29
N PHE A 203 -5.97 21.73 0.05
CA PHE A 203 -5.31 21.26 1.28
C PHE A 203 -3.82 21.63 1.32
N ALA A 204 -3.12 21.46 0.22
CA ALA A 204 -1.69 21.79 0.12
C ALA A 204 -1.42 23.30 0.26
N LEU A 205 -2.31 24.14 -0.27
CA LEU A 205 -2.25 25.61 -0.09
C LEU A 205 -2.40 26.00 1.38
N ILE A 206 -3.46 25.51 2.03
CA ILE A 206 -3.76 25.80 3.45
C ILE A 206 -2.62 25.35 4.37
N ASN A 207 -2.02 24.17 4.07
CA ASN A 207 -0.95 23.58 4.89
C ASN A 207 0.48 23.97 4.45
N LYS A 208 0.63 25.00 3.62
CA LYS A 208 1.92 25.50 3.11
C LYS A 208 2.76 24.42 2.38
N ARG A 209 2.08 23.49 1.69
CA ARG A 209 2.69 22.36 0.95
C ARG A 209 2.49 22.43 -0.56
N PHE A 210 2.00 23.55 -1.07
CA PHE A 210 1.66 23.74 -2.48
C PHE A 210 2.83 23.36 -3.41
N TRP A 211 4.03 23.86 -3.14
CA TRP A 211 5.21 23.55 -3.96
C TRP A 211 5.60 22.07 -3.90
N GLN A 212 5.35 21.39 -2.78
CA GLN A 212 5.56 19.93 -2.71
C GLN A 212 4.59 19.18 -3.63
N LYS A 213 3.34 19.63 -3.71
CA LYS A 213 2.34 19.07 -4.64
C LYS A 213 2.73 19.31 -6.09
N ILE A 214 3.16 20.53 -6.44
CA ILE A 214 3.64 20.87 -7.79
C ILE A 214 4.85 20.02 -8.19
N LYS A 215 5.81 19.83 -7.29
CA LYS A 215 6.97 18.95 -7.52
C LYS A 215 6.57 17.50 -7.81
N SER A 216 5.49 17.00 -7.17
CA SER A 216 4.98 15.65 -7.45
C SER A 216 4.45 15.52 -8.89
N TYR A 217 3.77 16.54 -9.41
CA TYR A 217 3.33 16.57 -10.80
C TYR A 217 4.52 16.74 -11.75
N ALA A 218 5.43 17.68 -11.48
CA ALA A 218 6.61 17.90 -12.31
C ALA A 218 7.46 16.64 -12.47
N PHE A 219 7.58 15.83 -11.40
CA PHE A 219 8.23 14.54 -11.47
C PHE A 219 7.54 13.62 -12.49
N LEU A 220 6.22 13.47 -12.39
CA LEU A 220 5.45 12.55 -13.25
C LEU A 220 5.47 12.96 -14.72
N PHE A 221 5.44 14.27 -15.00
CA PHE A 221 5.39 14.80 -16.36
C PHE A 221 6.78 15.03 -17.01
N SER A 222 7.88 14.69 -16.33
CA SER A 222 9.19 14.71 -16.98
C SER A 222 9.30 13.59 -18.02
N ALA A 223 9.93 13.89 -19.17
CA ALA A 223 10.07 12.93 -20.26
C ALA A 223 10.73 11.61 -19.81
N LYS A 224 11.74 11.70 -18.94
CA LYS A 224 12.41 10.53 -18.35
C LYS A 224 11.42 9.65 -17.58
N GLN A 225 10.55 10.25 -16.74
CA GLN A 225 9.63 9.50 -15.90
C GLN A 225 8.45 8.94 -16.69
N ILE A 226 7.98 9.64 -17.72
CA ILE A 226 6.94 9.14 -18.63
C ILE A 226 7.44 7.88 -19.35
N LYS A 227 8.67 7.89 -19.86
CA LYS A 227 9.27 6.71 -20.49
C LYS A 227 9.35 5.54 -19.50
N LEU A 228 9.92 5.78 -18.32
CA LEU A 228 10.07 4.76 -17.29
C LEU A 228 8.71 4.21 -16.80
N LEU A 229 7.72 5.07 -16.59
CA LEU A 229 6.35 4.66 -16.22
C LEU A 229 5.74 3.77 -17.30
N THR A 230 5.92 4.13 -18.58
CA THR A 230 5.40 3.34 -19.70
C THR A 230 6.04 1.94 -19.74
N GLU A 231 7.35 1.85 -19.52
CA GLU A 231 8.06 0.57 -19.46
C GLU A 231 7.59 -0.28 -18.29
N LYS A 232 7.52 0.29 -17.08
CA LYS A 232 7.04 -0.41 -15.85
C LYS A 232 5.56 -0.81 -15.96
N ARG A 233 4.73 0.06 -16.55
CA ARG A 233 3.35 -0.27 -16.85
C ARG A 233 3.25 -1.45 -17.81
N LYS A 234 3.98 -1.43 -18.93
CA LYS A 234 4.02 -2.54 -19.89
C LYS A 234 4.46 -3.83 -19.20
N TYR A 235 5.48 -3.76 -18.36
CA TYR A 235 5.99 -4.91 -17.62
C TYR A 235 4.93 -5.55 -16.73
N ILE A 236 4.28 -4.78 -15.83
CA ILE A 236 3.31 -5.31 -14.89
C ILE A 236 2.01 -5.74 -15.57
N GLN A 237 1.56 -5.02 -16.61
CA GLN A 237 0.36 -5.38 -17.37
C GLN A 237 0.55 -6.70 -18.16
N ASN A 238 1.75 -6.97 -18.67
CA ASN A 238 2.06 -8.24 -19.33
C ASN A 238 2.08 -9.43 -18.37
N LYS A 239 2.46 -9.22 -17.12
CA LYS A 239 2.46 -10.26 -16.07
C LYS A 239 1.10 -10.46 -15.40
N ARG A 240 0.15 -9.59 -15.66
CA ARG A 240 -1.17 -9.59 -15.03
C ARG A 240 -1.94 -10.88 -15.34
N LYS A 241 -2.47 -11.52 -14.30
CA LYS A 241 -3.34 -12.69 -14.35
C LYS A 241 -4.79 -12.36 -13.95
N ARG A 242 -5.02 -11.30 -13.18
CA ARG A 242 -6.36 -10.85 -12.74
C ARG A 242 -6.79 -9.57 -13.44
N SER A 243 -8.07 -9.50 -13.84
CA SER A 243 -8.68 -8.30 -14.40
C SER A 243 -8.73 -7.16 -13.36
N ASP A 244 -8.93 -5.91 -13.83
CA ASP A 244 -9.18 -4.80 -12.89
C ASP A 244 -10.40 -5.09 -12.03
N ARG A 245 -11.49 -5.62 -12.61
CA ARG A 245 -12.69 -6.02 -11.86
C ARG A 245 -12.37 -6.89 -10.65
N GLN A 246 -11.52 -7.91 -10.83
CA GLN A 246 -11.15 -8.84 -9.76
C GLN A 246 -10.29 -8.16 -8.69
N VAL A 247 -9.39 -7.26 -9.10
CA VAL A 247 -8.49 -6.54 -8.20
C VAL A 247 -9.25 -5.48 -7.41
N VAL A 248 -9.99 -4.61 -8.10
CA VAL A 248 -10.65 -3.45 -7.47
C VAL A 248 -11.87 -3.83 -6.64
N ASN A 249 -12.41 -5.05 -6.78
CA ASN A 249 -13.53 -5.52 -5.95
C ASN A 249 -13.22 -5.46 -4.44
N LYS A 250 -11.94 -5.46 -4.09
CA LYS A 250 -11.44 -5.34 -2.70
C LYS A 250 -11.14 -3.89 -2.29
N PHE A 251 -11.24 -2.92 -3.20
CA PHE A 251 -10.89 -1.53 -2.92
C PHE A 251 -12.04 -0.78 -2.27
N SER A 252 -11.68 0.17 -1.40
CA SER A 252 -12.63 1.01 -0.69
C SER A 252 -13.01 2.24 -1.51
N GLY A 253 -14.27 2.69 -1.37
CA GLY A 253 -14.71 4.02 -1.77
C GLY A 253 -14.64 5.05 -0.63
N LEU A 254 -14.18 4.64 0.56
CA LEU A 254 -14.10 5.47 1.76
C LEU A 254 -12.65 5.57 2.24
N ILE A 255 -12.25 6.74 2.72
CA ILE A 255 -10.99 6.96 3.46
C ILE A 255 -11.37 7.07 4.94
N LEU A 256 -11.01 6.04 5.71
CA LEU A 256 -11.36 5.90 7.13
C LEU A 256 -10.12 5.91 8.02
N PHE A 257 -10.35 5.98 9.33
CA PHE A 257 -9.29 5.85 10.36
C PHE A 257 -8.13 6.85 10.20
N GLN A 258 -8.42 8.03 9.64
CA GLN A 258 -7.44 9.10 9.58
C GLN A 258 -7.59 9.98 10.84
N PRO A 259 -6.48 10.40 11.47
CA PRO A 259 -6.53 11.30 12.62
C PRO A 259 -6.91 12.74 12.25
N LEU A 260 -7.25 12.98 11.00
CA LEU A 260 -7.71 14.28 10.49
C LEU A 260 -9.21 14.41 10.75
N ASN A 261 -9.59 15.22 11.74
CA ASN A 261 -10.99 15.52 12.01
C ASN A 261 -11.51 16.59 11.02
N MET A 262 -11.59 16.21 9.73
CA MET A 262 -12.01 17.11 8.67
C MET A 262 -13.47 16.82 8.28
N ILE A 263 -14.38 17.76 8.58
CA ILE A 263 -15.77 17.71 8.08
C ILE A 263 -15.77 17.54 6.56
N LEU A 264 -14.85 18.22 5.87
CA LEU A 264 -14.66 18.11 4.43
C LEU A 264 -14.38 16.66 3.97
N LEU A 265 -13.58 15.90 4.72
CA LEU A 265 -13.32 14.50 4.41
C LEU A 265 -14.58 13.63 4.56
N LYS A 266 -15.43 13.93 5.54
CA LYS A 266 -16.70 13.20 5.72
C LYS A 266 -17.64 13.44 4.54
N ILE A 267 -17.77 14.69 4.09
CA ILE A 267 -18.58 15.06 2.91
C ILE A 267 -17.99 14.42 1.64
N ALA A 268 -16.69 14.54 1.46
CA ALA A 268 -15.99 13.94 0.32
C ALA A 268 -16.17 12.41 0.26
N ASN A 269 -16.12 11.73 1.41
CA ASN A 269 -16.35 10.29 1.49
C ASN A 269 -17.75 9.89 0.97
N VAL A 270 -18.79 10.65 1.26
CA VAL A 270 -20.15 10.34 0.74
C VAL A 270 -20.15 10.37 -0.78
N PHE A 271 -19.60 11.44 -1.38
CA PHE A 271 -19.51 11.60 -2.82
C PHE A 271 -18.64 10.49 -3.46
N PHE A 272 -17.43 10.28 -2.96
CA PHE A 272 -16.50 9.28 -3.53
C PHE A 272 -17.00 7.86 -3.36
N PHE A 273 -17.68 7.56 -2.25
CA PHE A 273 -18.30 6.25 -2.06
C PHE A 273 -19.43 6.01 -3.06
N ALA A 274 -20.39 6.96 -3.17
CA ALA A 274 -21.49 6.82 -4.10
C ALA A 274 -21.00 6.68 -5.55
N TYR A 275 -20.06 7.54 -5.96
CA TYR A 275 -19.43 7.46 -7.26
C TYR A 275 -18.79 6.10 -7.51
N TRP A 276 -18.00 5.61 -6.53
CA TRP A 276 -17.34 4.29 -6.63
C TRP A 276 -18.34 3.15 -6.76
N GLN A 277 -19.45 3.15 -5.99
CA GLN A 277 -20.48 2.12 -6.12
C GLN A 277 -21.05 2.02 -7.52
N ILE A 278 -21.16 3.14 -8.22
CA ILE A 278 -21.68 3.20 -9.59
C ILE A 278 -20.62 2.74 -10.59
N ILE A 279 -19.44 3.39 -10.61
CA ILE A 279 -18.47 3.17 -11.68
C ILE A 279 -17.85 1.76 -11.66
N ARG A 280 -17.69 1.15 -10.47
CA ARG A 280 -17.15 -0.23 -10.36
C ARG A 280 -17.99 -1.27 -11.11
N LEU A 281 -19.28 -1.00 -11.33
CA LEU A 281 -20.17 -1.87 -12.09
C LEU A 281 -19.81 -1.91 -13.59
N PHE A 282 -19.18 -0.84 -14.09
CA PHE A 282 -18.75 -0.72 -15.47
C PHE A 282 -17.32 -1.23 -15.72
N ILE A 283 -16.61 -1.64 -14.67
CA ILE A 283 -15.28 -2.25 -14.79
C ILE A 283 -15.45 -3.76 -14.97
N PHE A 284 -15.34 -4.25 -16.19
CA PHE A 284 -15.51 -5.67 -16.53
C PHE A 284 -14.26 -6.33 -17.14
N TRP A 285 -13.24 -5.53 -17.47
CA TRP A 285 -11.94 -5.99 -18.00
C TRP A 285 -10.94 -6.39 -16.92
#